data_fea3c763a82aedccaa798534ac05cb71
#
_entry.id   fea3c763a82aedccaa798534ac05cb71
#
_cell.length_a   1.000
_cell.length_b   1.000
_cell.length_c   1.000
_cell.angle_alpha   90.00
_cell.angle_beta   90.00
_cell.angle_gamma   90.00
#
_symmetry.space_group_name_H-M   'P 1'
#
loop_
_entity.id
_entity.type
_entity.pdbx_description
1 polymer ?
#
loop_
_entity_poly.entity_id
_entity_poly.type
_entity_poly.pdbx_seq_one_letter_code
_entity_poly.pdbx_strand_id
1 'polypeptide(L)'
;MNLFKSKLMNRIAIAKIVGLVFGLLAFIMVPIIFINADIYLRFAILLWYTSIGAFIGVMGIINKHPFLNFSFPFWIRGPFLGGWMNFVLVLFIYDKISFLMQNTAFSGLSPFWLITEGMIVGFVIDLIATKVVGDGKKLIKD
;
A
#
# COMPACT_ATOMS: atom_id res chain seq x y z
N MET A 1 -12.52 11.61 -24.34
CA MET A 1 -12.81 11.29 -22.92
C MET A 1 -11.80 12.05 -22.06
N ASN A 2 -12.25 13.04 -21.30
CA ASN A 2 -11.38 13.81 -20.41
C ASN A 2 -11.08 12.96 -19.15
N LEU A 3 -9.97 12.24 -19.17
CA LEU A 3 -9.55 11.34 -18.07
C LEU A 3 -9.45 12.08 -16.71
N PHE A 4 -9.17 13.39 -16.73
CA PHE A 4 -9.09 14.22 -15.53
C PHE A 4 -10.45 14.69 -14.97
N LYS A 5 -11.57 14.41 -15.64
CA LYS A 5 -12.92 14.72 -15.13
C LYS A 5 -13.49 13.64 -14.20
N SER A 6 -13.02 12.40 -14.30
CA SER A 6 -13.51 11.31 -13.45
C SER A 6 -12.93 11.41 -12.05
N LYS A 7 -13.79 11.49 -11.03
CA LYS A 7 -13.38 11.47 -9.61
C LYS A 7 -12.62 10.21 -9.26
N LEU A 8 -13.01 9.07 -9.85
CA LEU A 8 -12.31 7.81 -9.64
C LEU A 8 -10.87 7.87 -10.13
N MET A 9 -10.64 8.39 -11.34
CA MET A 9 -9.28 8.53 -11.89
C MET A 9 -8.41 9.43 -11.02
N ASN A 10 -8.98 10.56 -10.54
CA ASN A 10 -8.27 11.45 -9.63
C ASN A 10 -7.91 10.75 -8.31
N ARG A 11 -8.82 9.95 -7.76
CA ARG A 11 -8.56 9.16 -6.56
C ARG A 11 -7.42 8.15 -6.78
N ILE A 12 -7.46 7.41 -7.89
CA ILE A 12 -6.40 6.45 -8.24
C ILE A 12 -5.06 7.18 -8.39
N ALA A 13 -5.04 8.33 -9.07
CA ALA A 13 -3.82 9.11 -9.25
C ALA A 13 -3.24 9.58 -7.91
N ILE A 14 -4.05 10.12 -7.01
CA ILE A 14 -3.61 10.58 -5.68
C ILE A 14 -3.11 9.41 -4.84
N ALA A 15 -3.87 8.32 -4.75
CA ALA A 15 -3.47 7.13 -4.01
C ALA A 15 -2.16 6.54 -4.54
N LYS A 16 -2.01 6.49 -5.86
CA LYS A 16 -0.78 6.03 -6.54
C LYS A 16 0.42 6.94 -6.24
N ILE A 17 0.22 8.27 -6.24
CA ILE A 17 1.28 9.24 -5.90
C ILE A 17 1.72 9.04 -4.45
N VAL A 18 0.79 8.88 -3.51
CA VAL A 18 1.12 8.61 -2.10
C VAL A 18 1.88 7.29 -1.97
N GLY A 19 1.43 6.23 -2.64
CA GLY A 19 2.16 4.96 -2.70
C GLY A 19 3.56 5.10 -3.30
N LEU A 20 3.71 5.90 -4.36
CA LEU A 20 5.02 6.21 -4.95
C LEU A 20 5.94 6.93 -3.96
N VAL A 21 5.43 7.87 -3.17
CA VAL A 21 6.21 8.55 -2.13
C VAL A 21 6.73 7.56 -1.10
N PHE A 22 5.88 6.65 -0.59
CA PHE A 22 6.33 5.58 0.30
C PHE A 22 7.35 4.66 -0.38
N GLY A 23 7.13 4.31 -1.63
CA GLY A 23 8.08 3.51 -2.42
C GLY A 23 9.43 4.19 -2.60
N LEU A 24 9.47 5.50 -2.86
CA LEU A 24 10.71 6.29 -2.95
C LEU A 24 11.43 6.38 -1.62
N LEU A 25 10.71 6.61 -0.52
CA LEU A 25 11.29 6.59 0.82
C LEU A 25 11.92 5.22 1.12
N ALA A 26 11.23 4.14 0.83
CA ALA A 26 11.76 2.79 1.01
C ALA A 26 12.96 2.52 0.08
N PHE A 27 12.92 2.97 -1.18
CA PHE A 27 14.03 2.85 -2.13
C PHE A 27 15.33 3.47 -1.60
N ILE A 28 15.23 4.58 -0.85
CA ILE A 28 16.37 5.28 -0.25
C ILE A 28 16.76 4.63 1.08
N MET A 29 15.78 4.27 1.93
CA MET A 29 16.03 3.80 3.30
C MET A 29 16.49 2.33 3.35
N VAL A 30 15.94 1.48 2.48
CA VAL A 30 16.23 0.04 2.51
C VAL A 30 17.72 -0.28 2.44
N PRO A 31 18.55 0.28 1.55
CA PRO A 31 19.99 -0.03 1.52
C PRO A 31 20.77 0.53 2.72
N ILE A 32 20.22 1.52 3.42
CA ILE A 32 20.83 2.06 4.65
C ILE A 32 20.60 1.11 5.82
N ILE A 33 19.40 0.51 5.90
CA ILE A 33 19.01 -0.40 6.96
C ILE A 33 19.51 -1.82 6.69
N PHE A 34 19.40 -2.26 5.44
CA PHE A 34 19.74 -3.60 4.98
C PHE A 34 20.89 -3.52 3.95
N ILE A 35 22.11 -3.64 4.42
CA ILE A 35 23.34 -3.48 3.63
C ILE A 35 23.37 -4.40 2.39
N ASN A 36 22.76 -5.58 2.49
CA ASN A 36 22.71 -6.58 1.40
C ASN A 36 21.51 -6.41 0.46
N ALA A 37 20.78 -5.30 0.56
CA ALA A 37 19.65 -5.02 -0.32
C ALA A 37 20.14 -4.64 -1.74
N ASP A 38 19.91 -5.54 -2.70
CA ASP A 38 20.26 -5.32 -4.10
C ASP A 38 19.36 -4.28 -4.77
N ILE A 39 19.81 -3.78 -5.93
CA ILE A 39 19.09 -2.76 -6.69
C ILE A 39 17.71 -3.25 -7.18
N TYR A 40 17.60 -4.54 -7.52
CA TYR A 40 16.35 -5.12 -7.99
C TYR A 40 15.29 -5.13 -6.89
N LEU A 41 15.70 -5.48 -5.65
CA LEU A 41 14.81 -5.42 -4.49
C LEU A 41 14.32 -3.99 -4.24
N ARG A 42 15.20 -3.00 -4.36
CA ARG A 42 14.84 -1.58 -4.19
C ARG A 42 13.78 -1.14 -5.20
N PHE A 43 13.95 -1.48 -6.48
CA PHE A 43 12.95 -1.21 -7.52
C PHE A 43 11.65 -2.00 -7.29
N ALA A 44 11.76 -3.27 -6.88
CA ALA A 44 10.60 -4.07 -6.57
C ALA A 44 9.74 -3.43 -5.46
N ILE A 45 10.37 -2.95 -4.39
CA ILE A 45 9.69 -2.26 -3.29
C ILE A 45 9.05 -0.94 -3.76
N LEU A 46 9.76 -0.15 -4.55
CA LEU A 46 9.22 1.09 -5.11
C LEU A 46 7.94 0.84 -5.93
N LEU A 47 8.00 -0.13 -6.83
CA LEU A 47 6.85 -0.49 -7.67
C LEU A 47 5.74 -1.15 -6.84
N TRP A 48 6.10 -1.92 -5.81
CA TRP A 48 5.14 -2.57 -4.91
C TRP A 48 4.26 -1.55 -4.20
N TYR A 49 4.84 -0.55 -3.53
CA TYR A 49 4.07 0.49 -2.85
C TYR A 49 3.26 1.36 -3.82
N THR A 50 3.80 1.63 -5.00
CA THR A 50 3.06 2.31 -6.07
C THR A 50 1.83 1.51 -6.49
N SER A 51 1.96 0.19 -6.59
CA SER A 51 0.86 -0.73 -6.93
C SER A 51 -0.18 -0.82 -5.80
N ILE A 52 0.25 -0.88 -4.53
CA ILE A 52 -0.64 -0.79 -3.38
C ILE A 52 -1.47 0.50 -3.45
N GLY A 53 -0.83 1.63 -3.74
CA GLY A 53 -1.53 2.90 -3.90
C GLY A 53 -2.59 2.86 -5.00
N ALA A 54 -2.25 2.34 -6.17
CA ALA A 54 -3.19 2.19 -7.27
C ALA A 54 -4.38 1.28 -6.88
N PHE A 55 -4.11 0.16 -6.23
CA PHE A 55 -5.12 -0.80 -5.79
C PHE A 55 -6.08 -0.20 -4.76
N ILE A 56 -5.55 0.47 -3.72
CA ILE A 56 -6.35 1.19 -2.72
C ILE A 56 -7.19 2.29 -3.39
N GLY A 57 -6.62 2.98 -4.37
CA GLY A 57 -7.32 4.00 -5.14
C GLY A 57 -8.57 3.45 -5.84
N VAL A 58 -8.44 2.32 -6.53
CA VAL A 58 -9.56 1.63 -7.20
C VAL A 58 -10.58 1.13 -6.18
N MET A 59 -10.12 0.48 -5.11
CA MET A 59 -10.99 -0.08 -4.07
C MET A 59 -11.78 0.96 -3.28
N GLY A 60 -11.46 2.23 -3.44
CA GLY A 60 -12.22 3.34 -2.87
C GLY A 60 -13.69 3.41 -3.29
N ILE A 61 -14.09 2.75 -4.37
CA ILE A 61 -15.50 2.59 -4.79
C ILE A 61 -16.28 1.79 -3.75
N ILE A 62 -15.62 0.84 -3.07
CA ILE A 62 -16.25 -0.10 -2.15
C ILE A 62 -16.25 0.50 -0.75
N ASN A 63 -17.36 1.09 -0.36
CA ASN A 63 -17.59 1.59 1.00
C ASN A 63 -18.51 0.70 1.86
N LYS A 64 -18.99 -0.41 1.26
CA LYS A 64 -19.76 -1.46 1.96
C LYS A 64 -19.25 -2.82 1.50
N HIS A 65 -19.08 -3.75 2.43
CA HIS A 65 -18.69 -5.12 2.09
C HIS A 65 -19.82 -5.81 1.31
N PRO A 66 -19.52 -6.40 0.12
CA PRO A 66 -20.57 -6.90 -0.78
C PRO A 66 -21.41 -8.05 -0.19
N PHE A 67 -20.80 -8.91 0.66
CA PHE A 67 -21.44 -10.09 1.22
C PHE A 67 -21.94 -9.88 2.66
N LEU A 68 -21.19 -9.15 3.48
CA LEU A 68 -21.46 -9.02 4.92
C LEU A 68 -22.27 -7.76 5.26
N ASN A 69 -22.59 -6.96 4.27
CA ASN A 69 -23.42 -5.75 4.35
C ASN A 69 -23.03 -4.76 5.47
N PHE A 70 -21.77 -4.77 5.92
CA PHE A 70 -21.24 -3.80 6.88
C PHE A 70 -20.52 -2.66 6.18
N SER A 71 -20.42 -1.53 6.86
CA SER A 71 -19.66 -0.37 6.39
C SER A 71 -18.19 -0.71 6.31
N PHE A 72 -17.55 -0.35 5.17
CA PHE A 72 -16.12 -0.58 4.91
C PHE A 72 -15.40 0.77 4.71
N PRO A 73 -15.29 1.58 5.78
CA PRO A 73 -14.70 2.90 5.72
C PRO A 73 -13.19 2.84 5.48
N PHE A 74 -12.59 3.97 5.10
CA PHE A 74 -11.16 4.06 4.79
C PHE A 74 -10.26 3.54 5.92
N TRP A 75 -10.64 3.75 7.18
CA TRP A 75 -9.85 3.34 8.36
C TRP A 75 -9.85 1.82 8.63
N ILE A 76 -10.73 1.06 7.98
CA ILE A 76 -10.69 -0.41 7.92
C ILE A 76 -10.11 -0.85 6.58
N ARG A 77 -10.61 -0.29 5.48
CA ARG A 77 -10.27 -0.69 4.11
C ARG A 77 -8.79 -0.52 3.81
N GLY A 78 -8.23 0.65 4.12
CA GLY A 78 -6.81 0.95 3.89
C GLY A 78 -5.88 -0.02 4.60
N PRO A 79 -5.98 -0.18 5.94
CA PRO A 79 -5.18 -1.15 6.68
C PRO A 79 -5.37 -2.59 6.21
N PHE A 80 -6.60 -2.99 5.94
CA PHE A 80 -6.88 -4.34 5.45
C PHE A 80 -6.17 -4.63 4.12
N LEU A 81 -6.30 -3.72 3.15
CA LEU A 81 -5.70 -3.90 1.82
C LEU A 81 -4.16 -3.84 1.87
N GLY A 82 -3.60 -2.87 2.60
CA GLY A 82 -2.15 -2.75 2.75
C GLY A 82 -1.55 -3.94 3.50
N GLY A 83 -2.17 -4.35 4.59
CA GLY A 83 -1.76 -5.53 5.36
C GLY A 83 -1.87 -6.82 4.56
N TRP A 84 -2.97 -7.01 3.82
CA TRP A 84 -3.17 -8.15 2.94
C TRP A 84 -2.09 -8.24 1.85
N MET A 85 -1.82 -7.12 1.17
CA MET A 85 -0.79 -7.07 0.13
C MET A 85 0.59 -7.43 0.71
N ASN A 86 0.97 -6.86 1.86
CA ASN A 86 2.24 -7.19 2.50
C ASN A 86 2.27 -8.62 3.05
N PHE A 87 1.17 -9.18 3.52
CA PHE A 87 1.09 -10.59 3.88
C PHE A 87 1.43 -11.49 2.68
N VAL A 88 0.82 -11.23 1.53
CA VAL A 88 1.11 -11.96 0.29
C VAL A 88 2.58 -11.78 -0.11
N LEU A 89 3.12 -10.56 -0.04
CA LEU A 89 4.53 -10.30 -0.34
C LEU A 89 5.46 -11.13 0.55
N VAL A 90 5.21 -11.15 1.86
CA VAL A 90 6.02 -11.92 2.81
C VAL A 90 6.01 -13.41 2.48
N LEU A 91 4.87 -13.97 2.07
CA LEU A 91 4.80 -15.37 1.67
C LEU A 91 5.67 -15.68 0.44
N PHE A 92 5.79 -14.73 -0.50
CA PHE A 92 6.63 -14.91 -1.69
C PHE A 92 8.13 -14.79 -1.42
N ILE A 93 8.54 -13.92 -0.51
CA ILE A 93 9.95 -13.58 -0.31
C ILE A 93 10.42 -13.72 1.15
N TYR A 94 9.78 -14.61 1.93
CA TYR A 94 10.04 -14.80 3.36
C TYR A 94 11.53 -15.01 3.65
N ASP A 95 12.16 -15.93 2.96
CA ASP A 95 13.58 -16.29 3.18
C ASP A 95 14.51 -15.11 2.85
N LYS A 96 14.21 -14.37 1.79
CA LYS A 96 15.00 -13.18 1.43
C LYS A 96 14.90 -12.10 2.50
N ILE A 97 13.69 -11.85 3.01
CA ILE A 97 13.49 -10.88 4.10
C ILE A 97 14.19 -11.34 5.36
N SER A 98 14.05 -12.61 5.76
CA SER A 98 14.72 -13.19 6.92
C SER A 98 16.23 -13.03 6.82
N PHE A 99 16.82 -13.33 5.66
CA PHE A 99 18.25 -13.15 5.42
C PHE A 99 18.70 -11.68 5.57
N LEU A 100 17.93 -10.74 5.02
CA LEU A 100 18.24 -9.31 5.12
C LEU A 100 18.18 -8.80 6.56
N MET A 101 17.27 -9.36 7.38
CA MET A 101 17.08 -8.94 8.77
C MET A 101 18.17 -9.45 9.72
N GLN A 102 18.85 -10.57 9.41
CA GLN A 102 19.75 -11.29 10.33
C GLN A 102 20.86 -10.43 10.97
N ASN A 103 21.38 -9.44 10.24
CA ASN A 103 22.48 -8.59 10.70
C ASN A 103 22.03 -7.14 10.98
N THR A 104 20.78 -6.95 11.35
CA THR A 104 20.20 -5.63 11.64
C THR A 104 19.54 -5.62 13.02
N ALA A 105 19.10 -4.44 13.45
CA ALA A 105 18.28 -4.29 14.66
C ALA A 105 16.96 -5.09 14.62
N PHE A 106 16.55 -5.56 13.44
CA PHE A 106 15.34 -6.35 13.23
C PHE A 106 15.56 -7.87 13.29
N SER A 107 16.78 -8.34 13.60
CA SER A 107 17.14 -9.78 13.59
C SER A 107 16.28 -10.67 14.53
N GLY A 108 15.72 -10.07 15.58
CA GLY A 108 14.81 -10.77 16.49
C GLY A 108 13.34 -10.77 16.09
N LEU A 109 12.99 -10.12 14.97
CA LEU A 109 11.62 -10.03 14.50
C LEU A 109 11.33 -11.03 13.38
N SER A 110 10.09 -11.48 13.32
CA SER A 110 9.60 -12.27 12.18
C SER A 110 9.35 -11.36 10.97
N PRO A 111 9.62 -11.79 9.71
CA PRO A 111 9.22 -11.05 8.50
C PRO A 111 7.76 -10.62 8.45
N PHE A 112 6.88 -11.31 9.16
CA PHE A 112 5.46 -10.96 9.24
C PHE A 112 5.16 -9.61 9.89
N TRP A 113 6.14 -8.94 10.55
CA TRP A 113 5.95 -7.57 11.03
C TRP A 113 5.64 -6.58 9.88
N LEU A 114 6.07 -6.90 8.65
CA LEU A 114 5.75 -6.11 7.46
C LEU A 114 4.25 -6.01 7.19
N ILE A 115 3.44 -6.92 7.72
CA ILE A 115 1.98 -6.82 7.66
C ILE A 115 1.51 -5.55 8.38
N THR A 116 2.04 -5.32 9.59
CA THR A 116 1.71 -4.11 10.38
C THR A 116 2.16 -2.84 9.66
N GLU A 117 3.33 -2.87 9.05
CA GLU A 117 3.83 -1.75 8.24
C GLU A 117 2.89 -1.51 7.04
N GLY A 118 2.50 -2.56 6.31
CA GLY A 118 1.54 -2.46 5.22
C GLY A 118 0.17 -1.92 5.65
N MET A 119 -0.29 -2.28 6.85
CA MET A 119 -1.53 -1.72 7.43
C MET A 119 -1.43 -0.21 7.65
N ILE A 120 -0.30 0.27 8.17
CA ILE A 120 -0.05 1.70 8.41
C ILE A 120 0.01 2.46 7.09
N VAL A 121 0.79 1.97 6.13
CA VAL A 121 0.91 2.57 4.80
C VAL A 121 -0.44 2.60 4.09
N GLY A 122 -1.17 1.49 4.10
CA GLY A 122 -2.50 1.39 3.50
C GLY A 122 -3.49 2.38 4.13
N PHE A 123 -3.45 2.52 5.46
CA PHE A 123 -4.26 3.52 6.17
C PHE A 123 -3.96 4.94 5.69
N VAL A 124 -2.69 5.33 5.60
CA VAL A 124 -2.30 6.68 5.18
C VAL A 124 -2.70 6.95 3.73
N ILE A 125 -2.49 5.99 2.84
CA ILE A 125 -2.88 6.11 1.42
C ILE A 125 -4.38 6.33 1.30
N ASP A 126 -5.20 5.49 1.94
CA ASP A 126 -6.66 5.56 1.84
C ASP A 126 -7.23 6.81 2.54
N LEU A 127 -6.64 7.19 3.68
CA LEU A 127 -6.99 8.43 4.38
C LEU A 127 -6.81 9.66 3.48
N ILE A 128 -5.64 9.80 2.85
CA ILE A 128 -5.34 10.95 1.98
C ILE A 128 -6.26 10.93 0.75
N ALA A 129 -6.38 9.79 0.08
CA ALA A 129 -7.24 9.66 -1.11
C ALA A 129 -8.71 9.95 -0.79
N THR A 130 -9.20 9.49 0.37
CA THR A 130 -10.58 9.74 0.80
C THR A 130 -10.81 11.19 1.19
N LYS A 131 -9.87 11.83 1.89
CA LYS A 131 -10.00 13.25 2.27
C LYS A 131 -9.94 14.19 1.08
N VAL A 132 -9.12 13.87 0.07
CA VAL A 132 -8.91 14.75 -1.10
C VAL A 132 -9.99 14.57 -2.16
N VAL A 133 -10.42 13.34 -2.42
CA VAL A 133 -11.37 13.04 -3.52
C VAL A 133 -12.70 12.47 -3.03
N GLY A 134 -12.70 11.79 -1.91
CA GLY A 134 -13.86 11.04 -1.40
C GLY A 134 -13.81 9.55 -1.69
N ASP A 135 -14.88 8.84 -1.37
CA ASP A 135 -15.04 7.40 -1.57
C ASP A 135 -16.47 6.99 -1.92
N GLY A 136 -16.65 5.69 -2.19
CA GLY A 136 -17.93 5.07 -2.49
C GLY A 136 -18.46 5.36 -3.88
N LYS A 137 -19.75 5.10 -4.07
CA LYS A 137 -20.43 5.20 -5.38
C LYS A 137 -20.41 6.61 -5.99
N LYS A 138 -20.09 7.64 -5.19
CA LYS A 138 -19.94 9.02 -5.68
C LYS A 138 -18.76 9.20 -6.64
N LEU A 139 -17.82 8.25 -6.66
CA LEU A 139 -16.65 8.27 -7.54
C LEU A 139 -16.98 7.91 -8.99
N ILE A 140 -18.10 7.20 -9.21
CA ILE A 140 -18.54 6.71 -10.53
C ILE A 140 -19.81 7.39 -11.03
N LYS A 141 -20.38 8.31 -10.24
CA LYS A 141 -21.47 9.19 -10.71
C LYS A 141 -20.85 10.48 -11.21
N ASP A 142 -20.92 10.69 -12.51
CA ASP A 142 -20.67 11.98 -13.16
C ASP A 142 -21.84 12.92 -12.97
#